data_57c30205e411b4a206b918067aaf841a
#
_entry.id   57c30205e411b4a206b918067aaf841a
#
_cell.length_a   1.000
_cell.length_b   1.000
_cell.length_c   1.000
_cell.angle_alpha   90.00
_cell.angle_beta   90.00
_cell.angle_gamma   90.00
#
_symmetry.space_group_name_H-M   'P 1'
#
loop_
_entity.id
_entity.type
_entity.pdbx_description
1 polymer ?
#
loop_
_entity_poly.entity_id
_entity_poly.type
_entity_poly.pdbx_seq_one_letter_code
_entity_poly.pdbx_strand_id
1 'polypeptide(L)'
;MNRLFRTTPGGGSCDYVPDLVDLRSIGDAGRGDGIDLAEGVDGVIEYLDERIAAVIERNPGRPSLLLSGGVDSMLLAAALARTGVDCMAVTFSADVPGRIDDEAHRAAEISGLFGFEHEMVALDPTELSAAAAQLVPVLGVSDPWEVLAATVLTQCDARARERGADGPIFTGAGADSLFLGGSEFGRAEDADADRDAEWAAAVRARVAKNFTRDRLIPDFYERLLERPERHIQIWQTTAAVELALSLPPTAVRGPEMDTDKLVLREAAVRLGVPRELVRHAKSPMQVSSGGVDGLVVAARRWLTTRKGGGEYADPMLEPLEYTVARLWLERSLGSGDAG
;
A
#
# COMPACT_ATOMS: atom_id res chain seq x y z
N MET A 1 9.80 -23.56 1.22
CA MET A 1 8.66 -23.11 0.41
C MET A 1 7.56 -22.49 1.27
N ASN A 2 7.14 -23.10 2.38
CA ASN A 2 6.05 -22.57 3.23
C ASN A 2 6.38 -21.23 3.92
N ARG A 3 7.65 -20.84 4.09
CA ARG A 3 8.04 -19.56 4.70
C ARG A 3 7.84 -18.36 3.78
N LEU A 4 7.86 -18.57 2.47
CA LEU A 4 7.69 -17.53 1.46
C LEU A 4 6.21 -17.29 1.09
N PHE A 5 5.35 -18.21 1.44
CA PHE A 5 3.91 -18.11 1.22
C PHE A 5 3.20 -18.10 2.55
N ARG A 6 2.01 -17.55 2.57
CA ARG A 6 1.16 -17.62 3.74
C ARG A 6 0.70 -19.05 3.97
N THR A 7 0.78 -19.51 5.19
CA THR A 7 0.16 -20.76 5.61
C THR A 7 -1.22 -20.43 6.15
N THR A 8 -2.27 -20.93 5.49
CA THR A 8 -3.63 -20.77 5.99
C THR A 8 -3.97 -22.00 6.81
N PRO A 9 -4.18 -21.88 8.13
CA PRO A 9 -4.79 -22.96 8.88
C PRO A 9 -6.20 -23.23 8.34
N GLY A 10 -6.45 -24.41 7.84
CA GLY A 10 -7.78 -24.83 7.39
C GLY A 10 -8.08 -24.72 5.90
N GLY A 11 -7.09 -24.53 5.04
CA GLY A 11 -7.22 -24.78 3.61
C GLY A 11 -7.89 -23.69 2.78
N GLY A 12 -7.75 -22.44 3.14
CA GLY A 12 -8.10 -21.34 2.26
C GLY A 12 -7.22 -21.31 1.01
N SER A 13 -7.81 -20.98 -0.14
CA SER A 13 -7.14 -20.99 -1.44
C SER A 13 -6.24 -19.77 -1.68
N CYS A 14 -6.29 -18.76 -0.84
CA CYS A 14 -5.62 -17.49 -1.04
C CYS A 14 -4.37 -17.33 -0.17
N ASP A 15 -3.27 -16.90 -0.79
CA ASP A 15 -1.98 -16.70 -0.11
C ASP A 15 -1.98 -15.50 0.86
N TYR A 16 -3.03 -14.70 0.92
CA TYR A 16 -3.14 -13.53 1.79
C TYR A 16 -4.26 -13.64 2.82
N VAL A 17 -4.86 -14.81 2.94
CA VAL A 17 -5.85 -15.04 4.00
C VAL A 17 -5.19 -15.01 5.38
N PRO A 18 -5.84 -14.39 6.31
CA PRO A 18 -5.27 -13.71 7.47
C PRO A 18 -4.74 -14.53 8.62
N ASP A 19 -4.93 -15.80 8.66
CA ASP A 19 -4.36 -16.67 9.72
C ASP A 19 -2.84 -16.86 9.57
N LEU A 20 -2.22 -15.83 9.15
CA LEU A 20 -1.02 -15.77 8.42
C LEU A 20 0.22 -16.07 9.14
N VAL A 21 0.33 -15.47 10.21
CA VAL A 21 1.55 -15.49 10.97
C VAL A 21 1.10 -15.86 12.38
N ASP A 22 1.30 -17.11 12.74
CA ASP A 22 1.35 -17.40 14.17
C ASP A 22 2.59 -16.69 14.71
N LEU A 23 2.39 -15.46 15.22
CA LEU A 23 3.46 -14.68 15.83
C LEU A 23 4.13 -15.42 17.01
N ARG A 24 3.48 -16.48 17.54
CA ARG A 24 4.04 -17.34 18.57
C ARG A 24 5.04 -18.35 18.00
N SER A 25 4.90 -18.69 16.73
CA SER A 25 5.84 -19.58 16.02
C SER A 25 7.06 -18.84 15.47
N ILE A 26 6.97 -17.52 15.34
CA ILE A 26 8.12 -16.68 15.07
C ILE A 26 8.81 -16.48 16.43
N GLY A 27 9.81 -17.31 16.70
CA GLY A 27 10.66 -17.16 17.87
C GLY A 27 11.23 -15.75 17.97
N ASP A 28 11.83 -15.42 19.10
CA ASP A 28 12.76 -14.32 19.14
C ASP A 28 13.85 -14.70 18.12
N ALA A 29 13.66 -14.27 16.88
CA ALA A 29 14.67 -14.40 15.83
C ALA A 29 15.92 -13.86 16.48
N GLY A 30 16.92 -14.73 16.65
CA GLY A 30 18.12 -14.36 17.39
C GLY A 30 18.54 -13.02 16.84
N ARG A 31 18.54 -12.01 17.71
CA ARG A 31 18.93 -10.66 17.36
C ARG A 31 20.25 -10.84 16.59
N GLY A 32 20.28 -10.41 15.36
CA GLY A 32 21.52 -10.41 14.60
C GLY A 32 22.47 -9.41 15.26
N ASP A 33 23.07 -9.82 16.39
CA ASP A 33 24.11 -9.04 17.01
C ASP A 33 25.17 -8.77 15.95
N GLY A 34 25.14 -7.55 15.41
CA GLY A 34 26.09 -7.10 14.41
C GLY A 34 25.59 -6.96 12.98
N ILE A 35 24.31 -7.22 12.65
CA ILE A 35 23.79 -6.92 11.31
C ILE A 35 23.86 -5.41 11.07
N ASP A 36 24.67 -5.02 10.12
CA ASP A 36 24.77 -3.63 9.68
C ASP A 36 23.77 -3.31 8.56
N LEU A 37 23.73 -2.05 8.12
CA LEU A 37 22.87 -1.62 7.03
C LEU A 37 23.15 -2.39 5.73
N ALA A 38 24.41 -2.70 5.43
CA ALA A 38 24.79 -3.37 4.19
C ALA A 38 24.31 -4.82 4.16
N GLU A 39 24.45 -5.53 5.28
CA GLU A 39 23.93 -6.90 5.46
C GLU A 39 22.39 -6.90 5.45
N GLY A 40 21.76 -5.90 6.07
CA GLY A 40 20.31 -5.74 6.02
C GLY A 40 19.79 -5.51 4.59
N VAL A 41 20.50 -4.72 3.80
CA VAL A 41 20.18 -4.49 2.38
C VAL A 41 20.34 -5.79 1.57
N ASP A 42 21.39 -6.57 1.82
CA ASP A 42 21.58 -7.87 1.17
C ASP A 42 20.43 -8.82 1.51
N GLY A 43 20.04 -8.91 2.78
CA GLY A 43 18.93 -9.75 3.22
C GLY A 43 17.59 -9.34 2.61
N VAL A 44 17.33 -8.05 2.44
CA VAL A 44 16.11 -7.55 1.75
C VAL A 44 16.13 -7.96 0.28
N ILE A 45 17.26 -7.84 -0.42
CA ILE A 45 17.37 -8.19 -1.84
C ILE A 45 17.23 -9.70 -2.02
N GLU A 46 17.91 -10.51 -1.22
CA GLU A 46 17.82 -11.96 -1.25
C GLU A 46 16.37 -12.43 -1.02
N TYR A 47 15.70 -11.89 0.01
CA TYR A 47 14.30 -12.19 0.27
C TYR A 47 13.41 -11.88 -0.94
N LEU A 48 13.57 -10.71 -1.57
CA LEU A 48 12.77 -10.33 -2.73
C LEU A 48 13.05 -11.22 -3.93
N ASP A 49 14.30 -11.53 -4.22
CA ASP A 49 14.70 -12.41 -5.32
C ASP A 49 14.05 -13.80 -5.16
N GLU A 50 14.15 -14.41 -3.96
CA GLU A 50 13.54 -15.70 -3.66
C GLU A 50 12.01 -15.65 -3.73
N ARG A 51 11.40 -14.64 -3.11
CA ARG A 51 9.94 -14.51 -3.05
C ARG A 51 9.34 -14.29 -4.43
N ILE A 52 9.89 -13.38 -5.22
CA ILE A 52 9.39 -13.07 -6.57
C ILE A 52 9.55 -14.29 -7.48
N ALA A 53 10.70 -14.96 -7.46
CA ALA A 53 10.91 -16.17 -8.24
C ALA A 53 9.88 -17.26 -7.90
N ALA A 54 9.65 -17.51 -6.61
CA ALA A 54 8.68 -18.49 -6.15
C ALA A 54 7.22 -18.13 -6.53
N VAL A 55 6.88 -16.83 -6.54
CA VAL A 55 5.55 -16.35 -6.98
C VAL A 55 5.37 -16.56 -8.47
N ILE A 56 6.35 -16.17 -9.29
CA ILE A 56 6.30 -16.32 -10.74
C ILE A 56 6.19 -17.82 -11.13
N GLU A 57 6.97 -18.69 -10.51
CA GLU A 57 6.90 -20.12 -10.74
C GLU A 57 5.51 -20.71 -10.43
N ARG A 58 4.90 -20.25 -9.34
CA ARG A 58 3.62 -20.77 -8.85
C ARG A 58 2.40 -20.20 -9.58
N ASN A 59 2.49 -18.96 -10.06
CA ASN A 59 1.36 -18.23 -10.63
C ASN A 59 1.63 -17.88 -12.10
N PRO A 60 1.15 -18.66 -13.05
CA PRO A 60 1.36 -18.40 -14.47
C PRO A 60 0.60 -17.17 -14.95
N GLY A 61 1.03 -16.65 -16.09
CA GLY A 61 0.46 -15.47 -16.72
C GLY A 61 1.36 -14.24 -16.61
N ARG A 62 1.08 -13.20 -17.37
CA ARG A 62 1.82 -11.95 -17.36
C ARG A 62 1.56 -11.20 -16.05
N PRO A 63 2.57 -10.95 -15.21
CA PRO A 63 2.38 -10.22 -13.97
C PRO A 63 2.08 -8.75 -14.17
N SER A 64 1.45 -8.14 -13.16
CA SER A 64 1.33 -6.69 -13.03
C SER A 64 1.88 -6.21 -11.70
N LEU A 65 2.37 -4.97 -11.68
CA LEU A 65 2.84 -4.26 -10.49
C LEU A 65 2.00 -3.00 -10.28
N LEU A 66 1.36 -2.87 -9.14
CA LEU A 66 0.77 -1.60 -8.74
C LEU A 66 1.88 -0.66 -8.27
N LEU A 67 2.25 0.28 -9.13
CA LEU A 67 3.38 1.17 -8.95
C LEU A 67 2.91 2.56 -8.53
N SER A 68 3.10 2.91 -7.27
CA SER A 68 2.66 4.19 -6.70
C SER A 68 3.70 5.31 -6.77
N GLY A 69 4.94 5.01 -7.19
CA GLY A 69 6.04 5.97 -7.09
C GLY A 69 6.57 6.16 -5.65
N GLY A 70 6.11 5.38 -4.68
CA GLY A 70 6.69 5.26 -3.35
C GLY A 70 7.79 4.20 -3.29
N VAL A 71 8.70 4.30 -2.29
CA VAL A 71 9.89 3.44 -2.19
C VAL A 71 9.57 1.94 -2.22
N ASP A 72 8.48 1.51 -1.58
CA ASP A 72 8.11 0.10 -1.49
C ASP A 72 7.80 -0.49 -2.87
N SER A 73 7.05 0.24 -3.70
CA SER A 73 6.72 -0.17 -5.06
C SER A 73 7.90 0.00 -6.04
N MET A 74 8.74 1.03 -5.85
CA MET A 74 9.95 1.21 -6.66
C MET A 74 10.96 0.10 -6.42
N LEU A 75 11.13 -0.33 -5.16
CA LEU A 75 11.98 -1.47 -4.82
C LEU A 75 11.48 -2.76 -5.48
N LEU A 76 10.16 -2.99 -5.47
CA LEU A 76 9.57 -4.13 -6.17
C LEU A 76 9.76 -4.04 -7.69
N ALA A 77 9.64 -2.85 -8.29
CA ALA A 77 9.90 -2.65 -9.71
C ALA A 77 11.35 -3.07 -10.05
N ALA A 78 12.31 -2.61 -9.27
CA ALA A 78 13.72 -2.97 -9.46
C ALA A 78 13.99 -4.47 -9.30
N ALA A 79 13.38 -5.10 -8.30
CA ALA A 79 13.53 -6.54 -8.07
C ALA A 79 12.85 -7.37 -9.19
N LEU A 80 11.65 -6.98 -9.66
CA LEU A 80 10.98 -7.61 -10.79
C LEU A 80 11.78 -7.49 -12.09
N ALA A 81 12.36 -6.33 -12.36
CA ALA A 81 13.17 -6.13 -13.56
C ALA A 81 14.36 -7.11 -13.66
N ARG A 82 14.94 -7.50 -12.52
CA ARG A 82 16.03 -8.48 -12.46
C ARG A 82 15.63 -9.88 -12.91
N THR A 83 14.36 -10.23 -12.77
CA THR A 83 13.85 -11.54 -13.21
C THR A 83 13.75 -11.67 -14.73
N GLY A 84 13.75 -10.54 -15.44
CA GLY A 84 13.52 -10.51 -16.90
C GLY A 84 12.10 -10.86 -17.32
N VAL A 85 11.17 -10.99 -16.38
CA VAL A 85 9.76 -11.26 -16.68
C VAL A 85 9.11 -10.03 -17.33
N ASP A 86 8.29 -10.24 -18.35
CA ASP A 86 7.47 -9.18 -18.95
C ASP A 86 6.36 -8.77 -17.96
N CYS A 87 6.64 -7.75 -17.16
CA CYS A 87 5.74 -7.21 -16.14
C CYS A 87 5.14 -5.89 -16.61
N MET A 88 3.85 -5.72 -16.35
CA MET A 88 3.15 -4.47 -16.61
C MET A 88 3.07 -3.62 -15.34
N ALA A 89 3.48 -2.36 -15.42
CA ALA A 89 3.28 -1.40 -14.32
C ALA A 89 1.94 -0.66 -14.50
N VAL A 90 1.18 -0.54 -13.42
CA VAL A 90 -0.09 0.20 -13.41
C VAL A 90 -0.07 1.21 -12.27
N THR A 91 -0.34 2.47 -12.59
CA THR A 91 -0.39 3.57 -11.63
C THR A 91 -1.77 4.21 -11.62
N PHE A 92 -2.29 4.45 -10.43
CA PHE A 92 -3.53 5.22 -10.26
C PHE A 92 -3.22 6.68 -9.93
N SER A 93 -3.98 7.59 -10.53
CA SER A 93 -3.98 9.02 -10.19
C SER A 93 -5.39 9.58 -10.31
N ALA A 94 -5.84 10.35 -9.32
CA ALA A 94 -7.06 11.13 -9.46
C ALA A 94 -6.76 12.42 -10.25
N ASP A 95 -7.51 12.64 -11.33
CA ASP A 95 -7.41 13.85 -12.16
C ASP A 95 -8.14 15.01 -11.47
N VAL A 96 -7.47 15.59 -10.48
CA VAL A 96 -7.99 16.72 -9.71
C VAL A 96 -7.49 18.03 -10.29
N PRO A 97 -8.37 18.97 -10.69
CA PRO A 97 -7.97 20.24 -11.31
C PRO A 97 -6.96 21.01 -10.45
N GLY A 98 -5.83 21.38 -11.06
CA GLY A 98 -4.77 22.16 -10.43
C GLY A 98 -3.82 21.37 -9.54
N ARG A 99 -3.99 20.05 -9.41
CA ARG A 99 -3.08 19.16 -8.70
C ARG A 99 -2.00 18.61 -9.64
N ILE A 100 -0.77 18.56 -9.15
CA ILE A 100 0.33 17.82 -9.79
C ILE A 100 0.53 16.52 -9.01
N ASP A 101 0.58 15.40 -9.72
CA ASP A 101 0.84 14.09 -9.13
C ASP A 101 2.31 13.70 -9.31
N ASP A 102 3.14 14.13 -8.36
CA ASP A 102 4.57 13.82 -8.38
C ASP A 102 4.86 12.33 -8.23
N GLU A 103 4.00 11.55 -7.55
CA GLU A 103 4.17 10.11 -7.44
C GLU A 103 3.89 9.41 -8.76
N ALA A 104 2.86 9.84 -9.50
CA ALA A 104 2.59 9.32 -10.83
C ALA A 104 3.74 9.61 -11.81
N HIS A 105 4.34 10.81 -11.73
CA HIS A 105 5.52 11.13 -12.53
C HIS A 105 6.71 10.22 -12.20
N ARG A 106 6.99 9.99 -10.91
CA ARG A 106 8.05 9.06 -10.49
C ARG A 106 7.77 7.62 -10.93
N ALA A 107 6.51 7.18 -10.85
CA ALA A 107 6.12 5.85 -11.33
C ALA A 107 6.38 5.68 -12.83
N ALA A 108 6.06 6.70 -13.64
CA ALA A 108 6.36 6.69 -15.07
C ALA A 108 7.86 6.66 -15.35
N GLU A 109 8.67 7.44 -14.61
CA GLU A 109 10.11 7.45 -14.73
C GLU A 109 10.73 6.08 -14.38
N ILE A 110 10.29 5.45 -13.28
CA ILE A 110 10.72 4.11 -12.87
C ILE A 110 10.32 3.06 -13.91
N SER A 111 9.10 3.13 -14.45
CA SER A 111 8.66 2.22 -15.50
C SER A 111 9.53 2.32 -16.74
N GLY A 112 9.86 3.56 -17.16
CA GLY A 112 10.77 3.81 -18.28
C GLY A 112 12.20 3.30 -18.01
N LEU A 113 12.72 3.50 -16.80
CA LEU A 113 14.04 3.05 -16.38
C LEU A 113 14.18 1.52 -16.49
N PHE A 114 13.18 0.78 -16.06
CA PHE A 114 13.20 -0.69 -16.05
C PHE A 114 12.53 -1.32 -17.29
N GLY A 115 12.05 -0.53 -18.24
CA GLY A 115 11.48 -1.00 -19.50
C GLY A 115 10.12 -1.67 -19.34
N PHE A 116 9.34 -1.35 -18.32
CA PHE A 116 7.98 -1.86 -18.15
C PHE A 116 7.01 -1.13 -19.08
N GLU A 117 6.07 -1.87 -19.67
CA GLU A 117 4.84 -1.26 -20.18
C GLU A 117 4.13 -0.60 -19.00
N HIS A 118 3.74 0.68 -19.16
CA HIS A 118 3.14 1.46 -18.10
C HIS A 118 1.77 1.98 -18.48
N GLU A 119 0.78 1.67 -17.66
CA GLU A 119 -0.58 2.18 -17.80
C GLU A 119 -0.93 3.10 -16.64
N MET A 120 -1.52 4.24 -16.99
CA MET A 120 -2.07 5.19 -16.03
C MET A 120 -3.58 5.04 -15.97
N VAL A 121 -4.10 4.78 -14.76
CA VAL A 121 -5.53 4.83 -14.47
C VAL A 121 -5.84 6.20 -13.89
N ALA A 122 -6.39 7.08 -14.71
CA ALA A 122 -6.80 8.42 -14.29
C ALA A 122 -8.32 8.48 -14.18
N LEU A 123 -8.83 8.91 -13.02
CA LEU A 123 -10.27 9.14 -12.80
C LEU A 123 -10.49 10.60 -12.43
N ASP A 124 -11.43 11.26 -13.10
CA ASP A 124 -11.89 12.57 -12.63
C ASP A 124 -12.68 12.43 -11.31
N PRO A 125 -12.94 13.53 -10.56
CA PRO A 125 -13.65 13.47 -9.29
C PRO A 125 -15.04 12.82 -9.38
N THR A 126 -15.74 12.93 -10.52
CA THR A 126 -17.05 12.33 -10.71
C THR A 126 -16.94 10.83 -10.93
N GLU A 127 -16.04 10.39 -11.78
CA GLU A 127 -15.75 8.99 -12.04
C GLU A 127 -15.23 8.29 -10.78
N LEU A 128 -14.31 8.95 -10.05
CA LEU A 128 -13.78 8.45 -8.78
C LEU A 128 -14.88 8.25 -7.74
N SER A 129 -15.75 9.25 -7.58
CA SER A 129 -16.87 9.17 -6.64
C SER A 129 -17.88 8.07 -7.01
N ALA A 130 -18.14 7.89 -8.30
CA ALA A 130 -19.02 6.83 -8.79
C ALA A 130 -18.42 5.44 -8.56
N ALA A 131 -17.14 5.24 -8.88
CA ALA A 131 -16.43 3.99 -8.63
C ALA A 131 -16.37 3.67 -7.12
N ALA A 132 -16.04 4.66 -6.28
CA ALA A 132 -16.00 4.52 -4.83
C ALA A 132 -17.37 4.13 -4.25
N ALA A 133 -18.44 4.77 -4.70
CA ALA A 133 -19.80 4.51 -4.24
C ALA A 133 -20.26 3.06 -4.50
N GLN A 134 -19.82 2.46 -5.61
CA GLN A 134 -20.12 1.06 -5.93
C GLN A 134 -19.46 0.07 -4.97
N LEU A 135 -18.34 0.45 -4.36
CA LEU A 135 -17.58 -0.42 -3.48
C LEU A 135 -18.04 -0.37 -2.01
N VAL A 136 -18.70 0.71 -1.60
CA VAL A 136 -19.22 0.83 -0.22
C VAL A 136 -20.10 -0.36 0.20
N PRO A 137 -21.12 -0.79 -0.58
CA PRO A 137 -21.94 -1.95 -0.20
C PRO A 137 -21.14 -3.27 -0.27
N VAL A 138 -20.16 -3.39 -1.16
CA VAL A 138 -19.31 -4.59 -1.27
C VAL A 138 -18.44 -4.76 -0.03
N LEU A 139 -17.85 -3.66 0.42
CA LEU A 139 -16.99 -3.64 1.62
C LEU A 139 -17.79 -3.67 2.92
N GLY A 140 -19.01 -3.13 2.91
CA GLY A 140 -19.81 -2.92 4.12
C GLY A 140 -19.29 -1.78 5.02
N VAL A 141 -18.42 -0.92 4.48
CA VAL A 141 -17.88 0.26 5.18
C VAL A 141 -17.85 1.47 4.24
N SER A 142 -17.88 2.65 4.83
CA SER A 142 -17.80 3.93 4.11
C SER A 142 -16.58 4.77 4.52
N ASP A 143 -15.62 4.16 5.18
CA ASP A 143 -14.36 4.83 5.51
C ASP A 143 -13.59 5.18 4.23
N PRO A 144 -13.27 6.47 4.00
CA PRO A 144 -12.64 6.91 2.75
C PRO A 144 -11.30 6.23 2.48
N TRP A 145 -10.52 5.87 3.52
CA TRP A 145 -9.24 5.22 3.35
C TRP A 145 -9.38 3.81 2.76
N GLU A 146 -10.34 3.05 3.30
CA GLU A 146 -10.58 1.68 2.85
C GLU A 146 -11.26 1.68 1.47
N VAL A 147 -12.22 2.57 1.26
CA VAL A 147 -12.93 2.67 -0.03
C VAL A 147 -11.98 3.14 -1.15
N LEU A 148 -11.10 4.10 -0.89
CA LEU A 148 -10.09 4.52 -1.89
C LEU A 148 -9.08 3.42 -2.18
N ALA A 149 -8.63 2.68 -1.17
CA ALA A 149 -7.74 1.54 -1.39
C ALA A 149 -8.41 0.48 -2.29
N ALA A 150 -9.71 0.21 -2.06
CA ALA A 150 -10.51 -0.66 -2.90
C ALA A 150 -10.65 -0.14 -4.34
N THR A 151 -10.92 1.16 -4.47
CA THR A 151 -11.07 1.78 -5.78
C THR A 151 -9.78 1.66 -6.60
N VAL A 152 -8.65 2.00 -6.01
CA VAL A 152 -7.35 1.89 -6.67
C VAL A 152 -7.07 0.45 -7.10
N LEU A 153 -7.27 -0.51 -6.20
CA LEU A 153 -7.04 -1.92 -6.50
C LEU A 153 -7.90 -2.42 -7.67
N THR A 154 -9.22 -2.18 -7.59
CA THR A 154 -10.16 -2.70 -8.61
C THR A 154 -9.97 -2.05 -9.97
N GLN A 155 -9.72 -0.74 -10.00
CA GLN A 155 -9.48 -0.03 -11.25
C GLN A 155 -8.14 -0.43 -11.90
N CYS A 156 -7.10 -0.58 -11.10
CA CYS A 156 -5.80 -1.04 -11.61
C CYS A 156 -5.84 -2.51 -12.06
N ASP A 157 -6.52 -3.41 -11.33
CA ASP A 157 -6.69 -4.80 -11.76
C ASP A 157 -7.47 -4.90 -13.08
N ALA A 158 -8.56 -4.14 -13.21
CA ALA A 158 -9.34 -4.11 -14.43
C ALA A 158 -8.47 -3.65 -15.62
N ARG A 159 -7.71 -2.55 -15.46
CA ARG A 159 -6.81 -2.04 -16.49
C ARG A 159 -5.70 -3.04 -16.84
N ALA A 160 -5.08 -3.68 -15.87
CA ALA A 160 -4.06 -4.69 -16.11
C ALA A 160 -4.61 -5.86 -16.95
N ARG A 161 -5.80 -6.37 -16.62
CA ARG A 161 -6.46 -7.44 -17.37
C ARG A 161 -6.85 -7.04 -18.80
N GLU A 162 -7.37 -5.82 -18.99
CA GLU A 162 -7.66 -5.27 -20.31
C GLU A 162 -6.44 -5.25 -21.23
N ARG A 163 -5.25 -5.11 -20.63
CA ARG A 163 -3.96 -5.10 -21.34
C ARG A 163 -3.28 -6.48 -21.37
N GLY A 164 -3.97 -7.52 -20.97
CA GLY A 164 -3.47 -8.90 -21.01
C GLY A 164 -2.51 -9.28 -19.87
N ALA A 165 -2.44 -8.50 -18.80
CA ALA A 165 -1.71 -8.87 -17.59
C ALA A 165 -2.64 -9.63 -16.63
N ASP A 166 -2.79 -10.93 -16.86
CA ASP A 166 -3.70 -11.83 -16.13
C ASP A 166 -3.01 -12.74 -15.11
N GLY A 167 -1.70 -12.59 -14.95
CA GLY A 167 -0.86 -13.27 -13.95
C GLY A 167 -0.96 -12.64 -12.55
N PRO A 168 0.05 -12.85 -11.70
CA PRO A 168 0.07 -12.30 -10.33
C PRO A 168 0.11 -10.77 -10.33
N ILE A 169 -0.55 -10.17 -9.34
CA ILE A 169 -0.54 -8.73 -9.08
C ILE A 169 0.39 -8.48 -7.90
N PHE A 170 1.49 -7.78 -8.13
CA PHE A 170 2.44 -7.40 -7.10
C PHE A 170 2.10 -6.05 -6.49
N THR A 171 2.22 -5.93 -5.16
CA THR A 171 2.06 -4.65 -4.44
C THR A 171 3.08 -4.52 -3.33
N GLY A 172 3.44 -3.27 -2.98
CA GLY A 172 4.28 -2.95 -1.83
C GLY A 172 3.55 -3.02 -0.48
N ALA A 173 2.31 -3.50 -0.46
CA ALA A 173 1.52 -3.58 0.76
C ALA A 173 2.18 -4.47 1.82
N GLY A 174 2.17 -4.02 3.08
CA GLY A 174 2.78 -4.72 4.20
C GLY A 174 4.15 -4.18 4.62
N ALA A 175 4.92 -3.56 3.73
CA ALA A 175 6.24 -2.98 4.05
C ALA A 175 6.18 -1.98 5.22
N ASP A 176 5.16 -1.11 5.25
CA ASP A 176 4.98 -0.15 6.35
C ASP A 176 4.78 -0.82 7.71
N SER A 177 4.19 -2.00 7.75
CA SER A 177 3.99 -2.75 8.99
C SER A 177 5.28 -3.35 9.51
N LEU A 178 6.14 -3.83 8.60
CA LEU A 178 7.40 -4.49 8.93
C LEU A 178 8.51 -3.50 9.26
N PHE A 179 8.62 -2.43 8.47
CA PHE A 179 9.69 -1.45 8.59
C PHE A 179 9.23 -0.14 9.24
N LEU A 180 8.07 -0.17 9.93
CA LEU A 180 7.42 0.93 10.65
C LEU A 180 7.35 2.23 9.84
N GLY A 181 7.07 2.12 8.53
CA GLY A 181 6.96 3.25 7.62
C GLY A 181 5.87 4.24 8.06
N GLY A 182 6.16 5.55 7.95
CA GLY A 182 5.26 6.62 8.36
C GLY A 182 5.00 6.71 9.87
N SER A 183 5.79 6.02 10.70
CA SER A 183 5.68 6.07 12.16
C SER A 183 6.78 6.94 12.76
N GLU A 184 6.46 7.70 13.78
CA GLU A 184 7.46 8.25 14.68
C GLU A 184 7.93 7.11 15.59
N PHE A 185 9.21 6.82 15.58
CA PHE A 185 9.84 5.82 16.44
C PHE A 185 11.26 6.28 16.81
N GLY A 186 11.62 6.08 18.07
CA GLY A 186 13.00 6.21 18.52
C GLY A 186 13.53 7.63 18.71
N ARG A 187 12.67 8.67 18.64
CA ARG A 187 13.02 10.04 19.04
C ARG A 187 12.95 10.29 20.56
N ALA A 188 12.69 9.24 21.35
CA ALA A 188 12.64 9.36 22.80
C ALA A 188 14.03 9.75 23.33
N GLU A 189 14.07 10.79 24.16
CA GLU A 189 15.26 11.32 24.85
C GLU A 189 15.85 10.32 25.87
N ASP A 190 15.21 9.19 26.10
CA ASP A 190 15.63 8.15 27.04
C ASP A 190 16.70 7.25 26.42
N ALA A 191 17.96 7.54 26.74
CA ALA A 191 19.11 6.77 26.30
C ALA A 191 19.20 5.35 26.88
N ASP A 192 18.34 5.00 27.86
CA ASP A 192 18.36 3.74 28.58
C ASP A 192 17.28 2.74 28.12
N ALA A 193 16.44 3.10 27.15
CA ALA A 193 15.43 2.19 26.63
C ALA A 193 16.07 1.09 25.75
N ASP A 194 15.64 -0.15 25.93
CA ASP A 194 16.00 -1.25 25.04
C ASP A 194 15.29 -1.04 23.68
N ARG A 195 15.88 -0.21 22.85
CA ARG A 195 15.33 0.18 21.54
C ARG A 195 15.03 -1.01 20.63
N ASP A 196 15.80 -2.07 20.75
CA ASP A 196 15.62 -3.26 19.94
C ASP A 196 14.37 -4.02 20.38
N ALA A 197 14.14 -4.14 21.70
CA ALA A 197 12.93 -4.76 22.22
C ALA A 197 11.67 -3.94 21.89
N GLU A 198 11.74 -2.61 21.98
CA GLU A 198 10.65 -1.72 21.60
C GLU A 198 10.34 -1.80 20.12
N TRP A 199 11.38 -1.83 19.27
CA TRP A 199 11.24 -2.02 17.83
C TRP A 199 10.55 -3.33 17.51
N ALA A 200 11.05 -4.45 18.05
CA ALA A 200 10.46 -5.76 17.84
C ALA A 200 9.00 -5.83 18.30
N ALA A 201 8.69 -5.23 19.46
CA ALA A 201 7.32 -5.14 19.95
C ALA A 201 6.42 -4.32 19.03
N ALA A 202 6.91 -3.18 18.50
CA ALA A 202 6.17 -2.34 17.56
C ALA A 202 5.90 -3.06 16.23
N VAL A 203 6.90 -3.75 15.67
CA VAL A 203 6.74 -4.57 14.45
C VAL A 203 5.70 -5.66 14.68
N ARG A 204 5.81 -6.43 15.78
CA ARG A 204 4.85 -7.49 16.15
C ARG A 204 3.43 -6.95 16.30
N ALA A 205 3.26 -5.80 16.95
CA ALA A 205 1.96 -5.16 17.11
C ALA A 205 1.35 -4.73 15.75
N ARG A 206 2.18 -4.19 14.84
CA ARG A 206 1.74 -3.83 13.49
C ARG A 206 1.36 -5.05 12.66
N VAL A 207 2.15 -6.11 12.72
CA VAL A 207 1.85 -7.38 12.04
C VAL A 207 0.56 -7.98 12.59
N ALA A 208 0.41 -8.07 13.92
CA ALA A 208 -0.82 -8.57 14.54
C ALA A 208 -2.05 -7.77 14.12
N LYS A 209 -1.93 -6.45 14.02
CA LYS A 209 -3.03 -5.57 13.61
C LYS A 209 -3.35 -5.68 12.12
N ASN A 210 -2.33 -5.71 11.26
CA ASN A 210 -2.51 -5.51 9.81
C ASN A 210 -2.55 -6.82 9.01
N PHE A 211 -2.02 -7.93 9.58
CA PHE A 211 -1.94 -9.22 8.90
C PHE A 211 -2.93 -10.25 9.48
N THR A 212 -3.97 -9.81 10.16
CA THR A 212 -4.97 -10.68 10.78
C THR A 212 -6.34 -10.57 10.12
N ARG A 213 -7.18 -11.55 10.38
CA ARG A 213 -8.53 -11.66 9.80
C ARG A 213 -9.47 -10.55 10.25
N ASP A 214 -9.21 -9.96 11.40
CA ASP A 214 -10.02 -8.85 11.93
C ASP A 214 -9.80 -7.53 11.16
N ARG A 215 -8.78 -7.49 10.33
CA ARG A 215 -8.55 -6.34 9.44
C ARG A 215 -9.37 -6.46 8.18
N LEU A 216 -9.99 -5.37 7.79
CA LEU A 216 -10.71 -5.27 6.53
C LEU A 216 -9.82 -5.61 5.32
N ILE A 217 -8.58 -5.13 5.32
CA ILE A 217 -7.65 -5.32 4.20
C ILE A 217 -7.37 -6.81 3.88
N PRO A 218 -7.17 -7.74 4.84
CA PRO A 218 -7.05 -9.14 4.50
C PRO A 218 -8.26 -9.75 3.79
N ASP A 219 -9.48 -9.42 4.22
CA ASP A 219 -10.71 -9.92 3.59
C ASP A 219 -11.08 -9.15 2.32
N PHE A 220 -10.46 -8.01 2.14
CA PHE A 220 -10.71 -7.04 1.13
C PHE A 220 -10.60 -7.61 -0.30
N TYR A 221 -9.56 -8.38 -0.56
CA TYR A 221 -9.30 -8.92 -1.89
C TYR A 221 -10.31 -9.98 -2.32
N GLU A 222 -10.78 -10.80 -1.37
CA GLU A 222 -11.80 -11.81 -1.62
C GLU A 222 -13.14 -11.22 -2.02
N ARG A 223 -13.45 -10.02 -1.50
CA ARG A 223 -14.70 -9.33 -1.81
C ARG A 223 -14.64 -8.51 -3.10
N LEU A 224 -13.45 -8.02 -3.45
CA LEU A 224 -13.28 -7.04 -4.51
C LEU A 224 -12.83 -7.62 -5.83
N LEU A 225 -12.03 -8.67 -5.80
CA LEU A 225 -11.41 -9.23 -6.98
C LEU A 225 -12.13 -10.51 -7.42
N GLU A 226 -12.36 -10.63 -8.71
CA GLU A 226 -12.89 -11.85 -9.31
C GLU A 226 -11.93 -13.05 -9.12
N ARG A 227 -10.63 -12.76 -9.15
CA ARG A 227 -9.55 -13.73 -8.94
C ARG A 227 -8.60 -13.24 -7.85
N PRO A 228 -9.04 -13.30 -6.58
CA PRO A 228 -8.28 -12.74 -5.46
C PRO A 228 -6.91 -13.41 -5.24
N GLU A 229 -6.77 -14.68 -5.65
CA GLU A 229 -5.51 -15.43 -5.58
C GLU A 229 -4.37 -14.81 -6.41
N ARG A 230 -4.68 -13.92 -7.36
CA ARG A 230 -3.68 -13.20 -8.15
C ARG A 230 -2.99 -12.10 -7.36
N HIS A 231 -3.62 -11.61 -6.30
CA HIS A 231 -3.07 -10.50 -5.53
C HIS A 231 -2.01 -11.00 -4.56
N ILE A 232 -0.77 -10.68 -4.85
CA ILE A 232 0.38 -11.12 -4.07
C ILE A 232 0.91 -9.98 -3.20
N GLN A 233 0.76 -10.15 -1.91
CA GLN A 233 1.39 -9.26 -0.93
C GLN A 233 2.79 -9.79 -0.60
N ILE A 234 3.79 -9.14 -1.16
CA ILE A 234 5.17 -9.58 -1.06
C ILE A 234 5.62 -9.66 0.40
N TRP A 235 5.26 -8.69 1.20
CA TRP A 235 5.76 -8.54 2.56
C TRP A 235 4.99 -9.32 3.63
N GLN A 236 3.86 -9.93 3.29
CA GLN A 236 3.03 -10.63 4.27
C GLN A 236 3.37 -12.13 4.36
N THR A 237 4.60 -12.46 4.67
CA THR A 237 5.07 -13.84 4.84
C THR A 237 5.82 -14.01 6.15
N THR A 238 5.93 -15.25 6.63
CA THR A 238 6.75 -15.57 7.81
C THR A 238 8.20 -15.13 7.61
N ALA A 239 8.76 -15.39 6.43
CA ALA A 239 10.15 -15.02 6.12
C ALA A 239 10.36 -13.50 6.15
N ALA A 240 9.39 -12.71 5.64
CA ALA A 240 9.47 -11.25 5.71
C ALA A 240 9.40 -10.71 7.15
N VAL A 241 8.56 -11.31 7.99
CA VAL A 241 8.47 -10.94 9.41
C VAL A 241 9.76 -11.31 10.15
N GLU A 242 10.31 -12.50 9.91
CA GLU A 242 11.60 -12.94 10.47
C GLU A 242 12.73 -12.00 10.04
N LEU A 243 12.80 -11.64 8.75
CA LEU A 243 13.75 -10.65 8.25
C LEU A 243 13.60 -9.31 8.97
N ALA A 244 12.39 -8.77 9.04
CA ALA A 244 12.16 -7.47 9.69
C ALA A 244 12.53 -7.47 11.19
N LEU A 245 12.30 -8.58 11.88
CA LEU A 245 12.66 -8.74 13.29
C LEU A 245 14.15 -9.01 13.53
N SER A 246 14.89 -9.49 12.51
CA SER A 246 16.33 -9.67 12.60
C SER A 246 17.12 -8.36 12.43
N LEU A 247 16.51 -7.33 11.83
CA LEU A 247 17.16 -6.06 11.59
C LEU A 247 17.13 -5.14 12.82
N PRO A 248 18.27 -4.58 13.22
CA PRO A 248 18.28 -3.57 14.28
C PRO A 248 17.62 -2.28 13.78
N PRO A 249 17.01 -1.48 14.67
CA PRO A 249 16.36 -0.23 14.29
C PRO A 249 17.27 0.72 13.51
N THR A 250 18.56 0.73 13.83
CA THR A 250 19.58 1.56 13.16
C THR A 250 19.84 1.16 11.71
N ALA A 251 19.70 -0.11 11.35
CA ALA A 251 19.77 -0.55 9.96
C ALA A 251 18.52 -0.10 9.17
N VAL A 252 17.36 -0.05 9.83
CA VAL A 252 16.10 0.35 9.17
C VAL A 252 15.95 1.87 9.08
N ARG A 253 16.43 2.62 10.08
CA ARG A 253 16.19 4.06 10.19
C ARG A 253 17.45 4.93 10.22
N GLY A 254 18.62 4.35 10.16
CA GLY A 254 19.87 5.05 10.35
C GLY A 254 20.21 5.32 11.82
N PRO A 255 21.43 5.79 12.10
CA PRO A 255 21.88 6.04 13.48
C PRO A 255 21.03 7.07 14.25
N GLU A 256 20.56 8.10 13.54
CA GLU A 256 19.76 9.19 14.10
C GLU A 256 18.26 8.85 14.17
N MET A 257 17.85 7.66 13.71
CA MET A 257 16.46 7.18 13.71
C MET A 257 15.48 8.08 12.93
N ASP A 258 15.95 8.92 12.04
CA ASP A 258 15.18 9.95 11.33
C ASP A 258 14.80 9.54 9.89
N THR A 259 15.49 8.56 9.33
CA THR A 259 15.26 8.12 7.95
C THR A 259 14.24 6.99 7.90
N ASP A 260 13.11 7.26 7.29
CA ASP A 260 12.05 6.26 7.11
C ASP A 260 12.49 5.16 6.13
N LYS A 261 12.47 3.90 6.57
CA LYS A 261 12.78 2.71 5.76
C LYS A 261 14.12 2.78 5.02
N LEU A 262 15.19 3.23 5.67
CA LEU A 262 16.52 3.38 5.07
C LEU A 262 16.98 2.11 4.35
N VAL A 263 16.82 0.94 4.97
CA VAL A 263 17.22 -0.35 4.39
C VAL A 263 16.53 -0.62 3.05
N LEU A 264 15.23 -0.27 2.89
CA LEU A 264 14.51 -0.44 1.62
C LEU A 264 14.97 0.59 0.58
N ARG A 265 15.27 1.82 1.00
CA ARG A 265 15.79 2.87 0.12
C ARG A 265 17.15 2.50 -0.44
N GLU A 266 18.06 2.01 0.42
CA GLU A 266 19.38 1.58 -0.01
C GLU A 266 19.33 0.30 -0.85
N ALA A 267 18.40 -0.63 -0.57
CA ALA A 267 18.15 -1.79 -1.43
C ALA A 267 17.67 -1.35 -2.82
N ALA A 268 16.75 -0.42 -2.90
CA ALA A 268 16.26 0.12 -4.18
C ALA A 268 17.41 0.79 -4.98
N VAL A 269 18.24 1.60 -4.31
CA VAL A 269 19.43 2.22 -4.95
C VAL A 269 20.40 1.16 -5.44
N ARG A 270 20.67 0.13 -4.65
CA ARG A 270 21.56 -0.98 -5.05
C ARG A 270 21.04 -1.74 -6.26
N LEU A 271 19.73 -1.83 -6.40
CA LEU A 271 19.05 -2.44 -7.56
C LEU A 271 18.89 -1.50 -8.77
N GLY A 272 19.42 -0.28 -8.69
CA GLY A 272 19.50 0.64 -9.82
C GLY A 272 18.44 1.76 -9.83
N VAL A 273 17.64 1.91 -8.77
CA VAL A 273 16.77 3.07 -8.63
C VAL A 273 17.61 4.32 -8.32
N PRO A 274 17.47 5.41 -9.05
CA PRO A 274 18.17 6.66 -8.77
C PRO A 274 17.92 7.15 -7.34
N ARG A 275 19.00 7.58 -6.66
CA ARG A 275 18.95 7.98 -5.24
C ARG A 275 18.00 9.14 -4.99
N GLU A 276 17.85 10.05 -5.93
CA GLU A 276 16.93 11.18 -5.86
C GLU A 276 15.47 10.74 -5.80
N LEU A 277 15.11 9.64 -6.46
CA LEU A 277 13.72 9.14 -6.49
C LEU A 277 13.32 8.47 -5.16
N VAL A 278 14.28 7.88 -4.43
CA VAL A 278 13.99 7.19 -3.16
C VAL A 278 14.02 8.12 -1.94
N ARG A 279 14.42 9.39 -2.07
CA ARG A 279 14.56 10.32 -0.93
C ARG A 279 13.26 10.96 -0.46
N HIS A 280 12.18 10.83 -1.21
CA HIS A 280 10.92 11.47 -0.87
C HIS A 280 10.31 10.91 0.41
N ALA A 281 9.73 11.80 1.21
CA ALA A 281 8.99 11.40 2.39
C ALA A 281 7.78 10.54 2.00
N LYS A 282 7.43 9.60 2.87
CA LYS A 282 6.24 8.79 2.66
C LYS A 282 4.97 9.64 2.72
N SER A 283 4.11 9.45 1.72
CA SER A 283 2.72 9.87 1.76
C SER A 283 1.81 8.66 1.62
N PRO A 284 0.70 8.57 2.35
CA PRO A 284 -0.29 7.52 2.11
C PRO A 284 -0.85 7.61 0.70
N MET A 285 -1.02 6.47 0.04
CA MET A 285 -1.51 6.38 -1.34
C MET A 285 -2.83 7.13 -1.55
N GLN A 286 -3.73 7.11 -0.59
CA GLN A 286 -5.02 7.81 -0.66
C GLN A 286 -4.86 9.34 -0.80
N VAL A 287 -3.77 9.88 -0.26
CA VAL A 287 -3.43 11.32 -0.34
C VAL A 287 -2.56 11.59 -1.56
N SER A 288 -1.48 10.85 -1.74
CA SER A 288 -0.51 11.09 -2.81
C SER A 288 -1.08 10.90 -4.21
N SER A 289 -2.01 9.96 -4.39
CA SER A 289 -2.73 9.77 -5.65
C SER A 289 -3.82 10.82 -5.92
N GLY A 290 -4.09 11.74 -4.97
CA GLY A 290 -5.18 12.70 -5.08
C GLY A 290 -6.57 12.12 -4.80
N GLY A 291 -6.65 10.88 -4.35
CA GLY A 291 -7.95 10.21 -4.12
C GLY A 291 -8.83 10.95 -3.12
N VAL A 292 -8.26 11.38 -1.99
CA VAL A 292 -8.99 12.17 -0.98
C VAL A 292 -9.47 13.50 -1.56
N ASP A 293 -8.57 14.22 -2.26
CA ASP A 293 -8.90 15.52 -2.88
C ASP A 293 -10.01 15.36 -3.93
N GLY A 294 -9.95 14.29 -4.74
CA GLY A 294 -10.97 13.97 -5.73
C GLY A 294 -12.35 13.74 -5.11
N LEU A 295 -12.42 12.95 -4.02
CA LEU A 295 -13.67 12.74 -3.29
C LEU A 295 -14.21 14.04 -2.67
N VAL A 296 -13.34 14.90 -2.12
CA VAL A 296 -13.72 16.20 -1.56
C VAL A 296 -14.30 17.10 -2.65
N VAL A 297 -13.65 17.18 -3.82
CA VAL A 297 -14.15 17.96 -4.95
C VAL A 297 -15.51 17.42 -5.44
N ALA A 298 -15.66 16.10 -5.56
CA ALA A 298 -16.93 15.49 -5.92
C ALA A 298 -18.04 15.81 -4.91
N ALA A 299 -17.74 15.71 -3.61
CA ALA A 299 -18.67 16.02 -2.54
C ALA A 299 -19.11 17.49 -2.58
N ARG A 300 -18.18 18.42 -2.75
CA ARG A 300 -18.47 19.86 -2.86
C ARG A 300 -19.32 20.17 -4.09
N ARG A 301 -18.98 19.61 -5.26
CA ARG A 301 -19.79 19.75 -6.48
C ARG A 301 -21.20 19.22 -6.28
N TRP A 302 -21.35 18.05 -5.64
CA TRP A 302 -22.68 17.51 -5.34
C TRP A 302 -23.49 18.45 -4.46
N LEU A 303 -22.90 19.06 -3.42
CA LEU A 303 -23.57 20.01 -2.54
C LEU A 303 -24.03 21.27 -3.28
N THR A 304 -23.30 21.75 -4.29
CA THR A 304 -23.75 22.92 -5.09
C THR A 304 -25.05 22.65 -5.85
N THR A 305 -25.37 21.39 -6.13
CA THR A 305 -26.61 20.99 -6.82
C THR A 305 -27.81 20.88 -5.89
N ARG A 306 -27.60 20.98 -4.56
CA ARG A 306 -28.65 20.82 -3.57
C ARG A 306 -29.35 22.13 -3.26
N LYS A 307 -30.64 22.05 -2.93
CA LYS A 307 -31.40 23.21 -2.51
C LYS A 307 -30.77 23.80 -1.24
N GLY A 308 -30.54 25.09 -1.23
CA GLY A 308 -29.89 25.79 -0.12
C GLY A 308 -28.34 25.60 -0.08
N GLY A 309 -27.79 24.87 -1.03
CA GLY A 309 -26.35 24.56 -1.05
C GLY A 309 -25.44 25.78 -1.11
N GLY A 310 -25.84 26.84 -1.77
CA GLY A 310 -25.05 28.05 -1.96
C GLY A 310 -25.58 29.31 -1.28
N GLU A 311 -26.58 29.20 -0.38
CA GLU A 311 -27.26 30.40 0.16
C GLU A 311 -26.40 31.24 1.11
N TYR A 312 -25.55 30.63 1.91
CA TYR A 312 -24.74 31.31 2.93
C TYR A 312 -23.22 31.18 2.71
N ALA A 313 -22.81 30.07 2.11
CA ALA A 313 -21.41 29.82 1.81
C ALA A 313 -21.30 29.04 0.50
N ASP A 314 -20.28 29.32 -0.29
CA ASP A 314 -19.96 28.51 -1.46
C ASP A 314 -19.36 27.16 -1.01
N PRO A 315 -20.05 26.01 -1.25
CA PRO A 315 -19.52 24.69 -0.86
C PRO A 315 -18.16 24.36 -1.46
N MET A 316 -17.78 25.00 -2.56
CA MET A 316 -16.45 24.82 -3.17
C MET A 316 -15.34 25.48 -2.33
N LEU A 317 -15.67 26.46 -1.52
CA LEU A 317 -14.71 27.26 -0.73
C LEU A 317 -14.84 27.04 0.78
N GLU A 318 -15.92 26.40 1.26
CA GLU A 318 -16.10 26.21 2.70
C GLU A 318 -15.09 25.20 3.28
N PRO A 319 -14.73 25.32 4.57
CA PRO A 319 -13.87 24.37 5.25
C PRO A 319 -14.38 22.93 5.15
N LEU A 320 -13.48 21.96 5.11
CA LEU A 320 -13.81 20.54 4.93
C LEU A 320 -14.76 20.02 6.00
N GLU A 321 -14.58 20.44 7.25
CA GLU A 321 -15.45 20.05 8.37
C GLU A 321 -16.90 20.51 8.18
N TYR A 322 -17.14 21.67 7.58
CA TYR A 322 -18.49 22.11 7.22
C TYR A 322 -19.07 21.30 6.08
N THR A 323 -18.27 20.98 5.07
CA THR A 323 -18.66 20.10 3.97
C THR A 323 -19.11 18.74 4.48
N VAL A 324 -18.35 18.13 5.39
CA VAL A 324 -18.67 16.84 6.01
C VAL A 324 -19.95 16.93 6.84
N ALA A 325 -20.11 17.99 7.64
CA ALA A 325 -21.30 18.21 8.45
C ALA A 325 -22.56 18.35 7.57
N ARG A 326 -22.48 19.09 6.47
CA ARG A 326 -23.60 19.26 5.53
C ARG A 326 -23.97 17.95 4.87
N LEU A 327 -23.00 17.16 4.43
CA LEU A 327 -23.24 15.82 3.86
C LEU A 327 -23.94 14.89 4.85
N TRP A 328 -23.54 14.94 6.12
CA TRP A 328 -24.18 14.14 7.16
C TRP A 328 -25.64 14.56 7.40
N LEU A 329 -25.88 15.87 7.49
CA LEU A 329 -27.23 16.41 7.67
C LEU A 329 -28.13 16.08 6.48
N GLU A 330 -27.64 16.20 5.26
CA GLU A 330 -28.38 15.88 4.04
C GLU A 330 -28.79 14.39 4.01
N ARG A 331 -27.90 13.49 4.40
CA ARG A 331 -28.24 12.06 4.54
C ARG A 331 -29.29 11.80 5.61
N SER A 332 -29.20 12.53 6.72
CA SER A 332 -30.21 12.42 7.81
C SER A 332 -31.59 12.88 7.39
N LEU A 333 -31.67 13.88 6.50
CA LEU A 333 -32.95 14.32 5.94
C LEU A 333 -33.51 13.31 4.93
N GLY A 334 -32.64 12.71 4.09
CA GLY A 334 -33.07 11.71 3.09
C GLY A 334 -33.52 10.36 3.68
N SER A 335 -33.11 10.03 4.89
CA SER A 335 -33.57 8.83 5.58
C SER A 335 -34.96 8.97 6.23
N GLY A 336 -35.51 10.17 6.25
CA GLY A 336 -36.84 10.45 6.77
C GLY A 336 -38.02 10.21 5.80
N ASP A 337 -37.72 10.08 4.49
CA ASP A 337 -38.77 9.91 3.45
C ASP A 337 -39.00 8.43 3.02
N ALA A 338 -38.40 7.47 3.71
CA ALA A 338 -38.52 6.03 3.44
C ALA A 338 -39.27 5.28 4.55
N GLY A 339 -40.22 5.96 5.22
CA GLY A 339 -41.12 5.40 6.22
C GLY A 339 -42.58 5.28 5.73
#